data_86b44a47aa048232671ac77d5442b222
#
_entry.id   86b44a47aa048232671ac77d5442b222
#
_cell.length_a   1.000
_cell.length_b   1.000
_cell.length_c   1.000
_cell.angle_alpha   90.00
_cell.angle_beta   90.00
_cell.angle_gamma   90.00
#
_symmetry.space_group_name_H-M   'P 1'
#
loop_
_entity.id
_entity.type
_entity.pdbx_description
1 polymer ?
#
loop_
_entity_poly.entity_id
_entity_poly.type
_entity_poly.pdbx_seq_one_letter_code
_entity_poly.pdbx_strand_id
1 'polypeptide(L)'
;FTEGSMSFTGNLSVFASVLYAGASLVMGEGLYPKRWETLLYREGVTYLYLVPVKLKLFLRIIRHPFLSVTTVMAGSQLLDRDTAKALKRAFPHSEIYLYYGATELNYVTYLTYKELLQHPMSVGRPVKGVSVDIRDGLIYIDTPYHVAGLSQPCTLGDEGFFDEAGYLIFLGRKGDVVSIGGLTISCSKVENALLSLPYVSDAIVLSVADRKRDETMAAFLVLKEEKNQSAIRMDLKTRLMIQEMPRHSHHLL
;
A
#
# COMPACT_ATOMS: atom_id res chain seq x y z
N PHE A 1 -0.37 16.32 10.19
CA PHE A 1 -0.97 16.67 8.89
C PHE A 1 -1.61 15.44 8.27
N THR A 2 -2.78 15.60 7.70
CA THR A 2 -3.43 14.61 6.84
C THR A 2 -4.09 15.29 5.64
N GLU A 3 -4.35 14.51 4.57
CA GLU A 3 -5.07 14.96 3.38
C GLU A 3 -6.09 13.91 2.97
N GLY A 4 -7.32 14.33 2.79
CA GLY A 4 -8.47 13.51 2.44
C GLY A 4 -9.65 13.71 3.38
N SER A 5 -10.81 13.24 2.92
CA SER A 5 -12.06 13.38 3.66
C SER A 5 -12.04 12.63 4.99
N MET A 6 -12.68 13.19 6.00
CA MET A 6 -12.94 12.54 7.29
C MET A 6 -13.91 11.36 7.20
N SER A 7 -14.55 11.14 6.06
CA SER A 7 -15.33 9.92 5.79
C SER A 7 -14.46 8.67 5.66
N PHE A 8 -13.14 8.81 5.44
CA PHE A 8 -12.22 7.68 5.44
C PHE A 8 -11.68 7.41 6.84
N THR A 9 -11.77 6.18 7.29
CA THR A 9 -11.38 5.75 8.65
C THR A 9 -9.94 6.13 9.00
N GLY A 10 -8.99 6.05 8.06
CA GLY A 10 -7.62 6.46 8.30
C GLY A 10 -7.50 7.92 8.74
N ASN A 11 -8.19 8.86 8.06
CA ASN A 11 -8.20 10.27 8.46
C ASN A 11 -8.96 10.50 9.77
N LEU A 12 -10.08 9.80 9.96
CA LEU A 12 -10.86 9.88 11.20
C LEU A 12 -10.04 9.37 12.40
N SER A 13 -9.27 8.29 12.24
CA SER A 13 -8.37 7.77 13.28
C SER A 13 -7.27 8.76 13.64
N VAL A 14 -6.69 9.44 12.64
CA VAL A 14 -5.72 10.53 12.88
C VAL A 14 -6.38 11.68 13.65
N PHE A 15 -7.58 12.10 13.26
CA PHE A 15 -8.33 13.15 13.95
C PHE A 15 -8.58 12.79 15.42
N ALA A 16 -9.09 11.58 15.68
CA ALA A 16 -9.33 11.10 17.05
C ALA A 16 -8.04 11.05 17.87
N SER A 17 -6.93 10.59 17.26
CA SER A 17 -5.62 10.54 17.93
C SER A 17 -5.09 11.94 18.27
N VAL A 18 -5.28 12.91 17.38
CA VAL A 18 -4.89 14.31 17.62
C VAL A 18 -5.68 14.93 18.76
N LEU A 19 -7.01 14.69 18.80
CA LEU A 19 -7.86 15.15 19.91
C LEU A 19 -7.44 14.53 21.24
N TYR A 20 -7.23 13.21 21.25
CA TYR A 20 -6.79 12.49 22.45
C TYR A 20 -5.44 12.99 22.99
N ALA A 21 -4.53 13.31 22.08
CA ALA A 21 -3.19 13.82 22.43
C ALA A 21 -3.18 15.32 22.79
N GLY A 22 -4.30 16.05 22.65
CA GLY A 22 -4.33 17.51 22.84
C GLY A 22 -3.48 18.26 21.81
N ALA A 23 -3.29 17.69 20.62
CA ALA A 23 -2.45 18.25 19.56
C ALA A 23 -3.29 19.05 18.54
N SER A 24 -2.62 19.70 17.57
CA SER A 24 -3.26 20.44 16.49
C SER A 24 -3.32 19.62 15.21
N LEU A 25 -4.48 19.61 14.54
CA LEU A 25 -4.66 18.97 13.25
C LEU A 25 -4.50 20.00 12.12
N VAL A 26 -3.59 19.70 11.18
CA VAL A 26 -3.44 20.44 9.92
C VAL A 26 -4.03 19.61 8.80
N MET A 27 -5.03 20.16 8.11
CA MET A 27 -5.73 19.47 7.02
C MET A 27 -5.35 20.05 5.66
N GLY A 28 -5.00 19.15 4.74
CA GLY A 28 -4.68 19.48 3.35
C GLY A 28 -5.79 19.16 2.35
N GLU A 29 -7.01 18.80 2.82
CA GLU A 29 -8.12 18.43 1.96
C GLU A 29 -8.46 19.53 0.94
N GLY A 30 -8.63 19.13 -0.33
CA GLY A 30 -8.93 20.06 -1.43
C GLY A 30 -7.75 20.93 -1.88
N LEU A 31 -6.58 20.80 -1.27
CA LEU A 31 -5.40 21.54 -1.64
C LEU A 31 -4.48 20.75 -2.59
N TYR A 32 -3.88 21.43 -3.55
CA TYR A 32 -2.82 20.85 -4.37
C TYR A 32 -1.56 20.56 -3.53
N PRO A 33 -0.80 19.50 -3.85
CA PRO A 33 0.40 19.10 -3.09
C PRO A 33 1.42 20.23 -2.85
N LYS A 34 1.55 21.18 -3.78
CA LYS A 34 2.41 22.36 -3.60
C LYS A 34 2.01 23.24 -2.39
N ARG A 35 0.73 23.25 -2.05
CA ARG A 35 0.23 23.95 -0.85
C ARG A 35 0.54 23.19 0.44
N TRP A 36 0.67 21.86 0.37
CA TRP A 36 1.05 21.06 1.53
C TRP A 36 2.46 21.43 2.00
N GLU A 37 3.41 21.62 1.07
CA GLU A 37 4.77 22.06 1.42
C GLU A 37 4.76 23.33 2.29
N THR A 38 4.02 24.34 1.86
CA THR A 38 3.86 25.60 2.60
C THR A 38 3.23 25.38 3.97
N LEU A 39 2.19 24.53 4.06
CA LEU A 39 1.52 24.23 5.33
C LEU A 39 2.45 23.49 6.31
N LEU A 40 3.16 22.46 5.84
CA LEU A 40 4.06 21.68 6.68
C LEU A 40 5.13 22.57 7.33
N TYR A 41 5.71 23.51 6.55
CA TYR A 41 6.68 24.47 7.09
C TYR A 41 6.07 25.47 8.05
N ARG A 42 4.96 26.11 7.63
CA ARG A 42 4.32 27.18 8.41
C ARG A 42 3.82 26.68 9.76
N GLU A 43 3.22 25.49 9.80
CA GLU A 43 2.60 24.92 10.99
C GLU A 43 3.59 24.03 11.79
N GLY A 44 4.83 23.89 11.35
CA GLY A 44 5.84 23.06 12.03
C GLY A 44 5.38 21.61 12.22
N VAL A 45 4.79 21.02 11.18
CA VAL A 45 4.19 19.68 11.26
C VAL A 45 5.22 18.64 11.70
N THR A 46 4.85 17.84 12.70
CA THR A 46 5.69 16.76 13.25
C THR A 46 5.24 15.37 12.84
N TYR A 47 3.96 15.18 12.59
CA TYR A 47 3.34 13.91 12.18
C TYR A 47 2.65 14.07 10.84
N LEU A 48 3.01 13.21 9.86
CA LEU A 48 2.47 13.18 8.52
C LEU A 48 1.76 11.86 8.26
N TYR A 49 0.48 11.90 7.91
CA TYR A 49 -0.29 10.75 7.43
C TYR A 49 -0.75 10.98 6.01
N LEU A 50 -0.29 10.14 5.09
CA LEU A 50 -0.70 10.14 3.68
C LEU A 50 -0.66 8.73 3.11
N VAL A 51 -1.57 8.42 2.19
CA VAL A 51 -1.49 7.17 1.42
C VAL A 51 -0.28 7.17 0.47
N PRO A 52 0.32 6.01 0.14
CA PRO A 52 1.53 5.92 -0.66
C PRO A 52 1.51 6.70 -1.98
N VAL A 53 0.39 6.68 -2.73
CA VAL A 53 0.27 7.44 -3.98
C VAL A 53 0.42 8.94 -3.76
N LYS A 54 -0.14 9.48 -2.67
CA LYS A 54 0.00 10.90 -2.31
C LYS A 54 1.40 11.24 -1.82
N LEU A 55 2.04 10.34 -1.10
CA LEU A 55 3.45 10.48 -0.71
C LEU A 55 4.36 10.54 -1.95
N LYS A 56 4.16 9.64 -2.93
CA LYS A 56 4.90 9.66 -4.21
C LYS A 56 4.69 10.99 -4.95
N LEU A 57 3.45 11.48 -5.01
CA LEU A 57 3.13 12.76 -5.64
C LEU A 57 3.81 13.93 -4.92
N PHE A 58 3.78 13.92 -3.59
CA PHE A 58 4.38 14.96 -2.77
C PHE A 58 5.91 14.98 -2.92
N LEU A 59 6.56 13.81 -2.95
CA LEU A 59 8.01 13.69 -3.16
C LEU A 59 8.50 14.32 -4.46
N ARG A 60 7.66 14.40 -5.51
CA ARG A 60 8.03 15.02 -6.79
C ARG A 60 8.19 16.54 -6.72
N ILE A 61 7.62 17.16 -5.69
CA ILE A 61 7.57 18.64 -5.57
C ILE A 61 8.37 19.16 -4.38
N ILE A 62 8.73 18.33 -3.42
CA ILE A 62 9.56 18.71 -2.26
C ILE A 62 10.92 19.19 -2.75
N ARG A 63 11.31 20.40 -2.35
CA ARG A 63 12.59 21.03 -2.69
C ARG A 63 13.63 20.92 -1.59
N HIS A 64 13.19 20.92 -0.33
CA HIS A 64 14.05 20.90 0.84
C HIS A 64 13.53 19.90 1.88
N PRO A 65 14.42 19.23 2.63
CA PRO A 65 14.01 18.31 3.67
C PRO A 65 13.21 18.98 4.79
N PHE A 66 12.17 18.30 5.28
CA PHE A 66 11.38 18.72 6.44
C PHE A 66 12.00 18.17 7.72
N LEU A 67 12.70 19.03 8.46
CA LEU A 67 13.39 18.63 9.69
C LEU A 67 12.45 18.49 10.89
N SER A 68 11.27 19.14 10.84
CA SER A 68 10.26 19.08 11.92
C SER A 68 9.50 17.76 11.94
N VAL A 69 9.40 17.06 10.81
CA VAL A 69 8.62 15.82 10.73
C VAL A 69 9.39 14.68 11.39
N THR A 70 8.82 14.17 12.47
CA THR A 70 9.38 13.04 13.25
C THR A 70 8.70 11.71 12.96
N THR A 71 7.51 11.73 12.37
CA THR A 71 6.76 10.52 12.02
C THR A 71 6.08 10.67 10.66
N VAL A 72 6.27 9.67 9.81
CA VAL A 72 5.52 9.49 8.55
C VAL A 72 4.78 8.17 8.64
N MET A 73 3.46 8.21 8.51
CA MET A 73 2.61 7.02 8.53
C MET A 73 1.89 6.87 7.19
N ALA A 74 1.96 5.67 6.61
CA ALA A 74 1.32 5.31 5.36
C ALA A 74 0.49 4.03 5.51
N GLY A 75 -0.56 3.89 4.73
CA GLY A 75 -1.39 2.69 4.70
C GLY A 75 -2.22 2.59 3.43
N SER A 76 -3.07 1.59 3.34
CA SER A 76 -3.96 1.29 2.20
C SER A 76 -3.28 0.75 0.94
N GLN A 77 -1.97 0.84 0.80
CA GLN A 77 -1.19 0.33 -0.33
C GLN A 77 0.21 -0.04 0.13
N LEU A 78 0.89 -0.92 -0.62
CA LEU A 78 2.31 -1.20 -0.37
C LEU A 78 3.17 0.04 -0.64
N LEU A 79 4.23 0.18 0.14
CA LEU A 79 5.23 1.22 -0.01
C LEU A 79 6.53 0.59 -0.50
N ASP A 80 6.91 0.88 -1.74
CA ASP A 80 8.14 0.34 -2.32
C ASP A 80 9.41 0.91 -1.66
N ARG A 81 10.51 0.15 -1.77
CA ARG A 81 11.81 0.51 -1.17
C ARG A 81 12.35 1.87 -1.62
N ASP A 82 12.18 2.20 -2.89
CA ASP A 82 12.74 3.46 -3.45
C ASP A 82 11.95 4.65 -2.92
N THR A 83 10.62 4.53 -2.86
CA THR A 83 9.76 5.53 -2.24
C THR A 83 10.10 5.68 -0.75
N ALA A 84 10.30 4.59 -0.01
CA ALA A 84 10.68 4.67 1.40
C ALA A 84 12.04 5.38 1.60
N LYS A 85 13.05 5.08 0.76
CA LYS A 85 14.34 5.78 0.77
C LYS A 85 14.18 7.27 0.43
N ALA A 86 13.32 7.60 -0.54
CA ALA A 86 13.04 8.99 -0.91
C ALA A 86 12.35 9.74 0.24
N LEU A 87 11.40 9.10 0.92
CA LEU A 87 10.77 9.64 2.13
C LEU A 87 11.80 9.90 3.23
N LYS A 88 12.73 8.97 3.46
CA LYS A 88 13.78 9.19 4.48
C LYS A 88 14.72 10.34 4.15
N ARG A 89 14.96 10.62 2.85
CA ARG A 89 15.71 11.82 2.43
C ARG A 89 14.89 13.11 2.62
N ALA A 90 13.59 13.06 2.31
CA ALA A 90 12.69 14.21 2.46
C ALA A 90 12.37 14.53 3.94
N PHE A 91 12.35 13.51 4.78
CA PHE A 91 12.02 13.59 6.22
C PHE A 91 13.11 12.89 7.05
N PRO A 92 14.33 13.45 7.13
CA PRO A 92 15.51 12.74 7.65
C PRO A 92 15.40 12.34 9.12
N HIS A 93 14.66 13.09 9.94
CA HIS A 93 14.47 12.81 11.35
C HIS A 93 13.27 11.91 11.63
N SER A 94 12.49 11.52 10.59
CA SER A 94 11.27 10.76 10.80
C SER A 94 11.52 9.25 10.98
N GLU A 95 10.69 8.62 11.82
CA GLU A 95 10.37 7.21 11.67
C GLU A 95 9.25 7.06 10.64
N ILE A 96 9.40 6.08 9.75
CA ILE A 96 8.43 5.80 8.69
C ILE A 96 7.76 4.48 9.00
N TYR A 97 6.43 4.49 9.02
CA TYR A 97 5.60 3.31 9.26
C TYR A 97 4.69 3.07 8.07
N LEU A 98 4.62 1.81 7.65
CA LEU A 98 3.56 1.29 6.82
C LEU A 98 2.64 0.46 7.71
N TYR A 99 1.31 0.63 7.61
CA TYR A 99 0.35 -0.23 8.30
C TYR A 99 -0.61 -0.91 7.32
N TYR A 100 -1.09 -2.08 7.71
CA TYR A 100 -2.23 -2.75 7.11
C TYR A 100 -3.38 -2.75 8.11
N GLY A 101 -4.58 -2.57 7.61
CA GLY A 101 -5.80 -2.55 8.39
C GLY A 101 -7.01 -2.27 7.51
N ALA A 102 -8.17 -2.25 8.13
CA ALA A 102 -9.44 -1.99 7.47
C ALA A 102 -10.33 -1.12 8.37
N THR A 103 -11.36 -0.54 7.77
CA THR A 103 -12.36 0.24 8.51
C THR A 103 -12.98 -0.55 9.66
N GLU A 104 -13.23 -1.84 9.44
CA GLU A 104 -13.86 -2.75 10.37
C GLU A 104 -12.94 -3.20 11.52
N LEU A 105 -11.61 -3.13 11.33
CA LEU A 105 -10.60 -3.75 12.20
C LEU A 105 -9.57 -2.77 12.75
N ASN A 106 -9.58 -1.53 12.27
CA ASN A 106 -8.56 -0.53 12.56
C ASN A 106 -7.15 -1.00 12.13
N TYR A 107 -6.11 -0.73 12.91
CA TYR A 107 -4.74 -1.14 12.60
C TYR A 107 -4.51 -2.61 12.97
N VAL A 108 -4.10 -3.41 12.01
CA VAL A 108 -3.85 -4.85 12.18
C VAL A 108 -2.36 -5.14 12.30
N THR A 109 -1.56 -4.64 11.37
CA THR A 109 -0.10 -4.80 11.37
C THR A 109 0.60 -3.47 11.11
N TYR A 110 1.88 -3.39 11.44
CA TYR A 110 2.73 -2.30 11.00
C TYR A 110 4.14 -2.79 10.66
N LEU A 111 4.82 -1.99 9.86
CA LEU A 111 6.17 -2.22 9.36
C LEU A 111 6.95 -0.91 9.51
N THR A 112 8.10 -0.96 10.16
CA THR A 112 9.01 0.19 10.27
C THR A 112 9.84 0.36 9.00
N TYR A 113 10.48 1.51 8.82
CA TYR A 113 11.38 1.78 7.69
C TYR A 113 12.46 0.71 7.52
N LYS A 114 13.09 0.27 8.61
CA LYS A 114 14.15 -0.74 8.58
C LYS A 114 13.61 -2.09 8.10
N GLU A 115 12.48 -2.50 8.65
CA GLU A 115 11.80 -3.75 8.28
C GLU A 115 11.30 -3.72 6.83
N LEU A 116 10.77 -2.58 6.36
CA LEU A 116 10.36 -2.41 4.96
C LEU A 116 11.52 -2.61 3.99
N LEU A 117 12.71 -2.15 4.33
CA LEU A 117 13.90 -2.38 3.51
C LEU A 117 14.33 -3.86 3.47
N GLN A 118 14.04 -4.63 4.51
CA GLN A 118 14.35 -6.07 4.60
C GLN A 118 13.22 -6.93 4.00
N HIS A 119 11.95 -6.57 4.26
CA HIS A 119 10.74 -7.29 3.87
C HIS A 119 9.81 -6.43 2.98
N PRO A 120 10.22 -6.09 1.74
CA PRO A 120 9.55 -5.06 0.92
C PRO A 120 8.16 -5.43 0.42
N MET A 121 7.80 -6.72 0.49
CA MET A 121 6.48 -7.24 0.10
C MET A 121 5.56 -7.46 1.29
N SER A 122 6.04 -7.16 2.50
CA SER A 122 5.29 -7.34 3.72
C SER A 122 4.44 -6.13 4.06
N VAL A 123 3.36 -6.39 4.78
CA VAL A 123 2.54 -5.38 5.47
C VAL A 123 2.84 -5.33 6.99
N GLY A 124 3.87 -6.08 7.44
CA GLY A 124 4.38 -6.01 8.80
C GLY A 124 3.98 -7.16 9.71
N ARG A 125 4.06 -6.89 11.00
CA ARG A 125 3.69 -7.81 12.07
C ARG A 125 2.47 -7.30 12.84
N PRO A 126 1.67 -8.19 13.44
CA PRO A 126 0.51 -7.80 14.22
C PRO A 126 0.85 -6.77 15.31
N VAL A 127 0.00 -5.77 15.48
CA VAL A 127 0.12 -4.82 16.58
C VAL A 127 -0.20 -5.49 17.91
N LYS A 128 0.21 -4.88 19.01
CA LYS A 128 -0.04 -5.43 20.35
C LYS A 128 -1.55 -5.66 20.57
N GLY A 129 -1.89 -6.87 21.00
CA GLY A 129 -3.28 -7.27 21.28
C GLY A 129 -4.06 -7.74 20.05
N VAL A 130 -3.45 -7.74 18.87
CA VAL A 130 -4.03 -8.29 17.64
C VAL A 130 -3.37 -9.62 17.34
N SER A 131 -4.17 -10.62 16.99
CA SER A 131 -3.69 -11.90 16.44
C SER A 131 -4.15 -12.08 15.01
N VAL A 132 -3.27 -12.66 14.21
CA VAL A 132 -3.53 -12.96 12.79
C VAL A 132 -3.23 -14.43 12.55
N ASP A 133 -4.17 -15.13 11.93
CA ASP A 133 -4.07 -16.54 11.56
C ASP A 133 -4.35 -16.69 10.06
N ILE A 134 -3.75 -17.69 9.42
CA ILE A 134 -3.97 -18.00 8.01
C ILE A 134 -4.71 -19.33 7.92
N ARG A 135 -5.90 -19.32 7.30
CA ARG A 135 -6.72 -20.50 7.05
C ARG A 135 -7.09 -20.57 5.59
N ASP A 136 -6.68 -21.64 4.92
CA ASP A 136 -6.90 -21.83 3.49
C ASP A 136 -6.47 -20.62 2.62
N GLY A 137 -5.33 -20.00 2.99
CA GLY A 137 -4.79 -18.81 2.34
C GLY A 137 -5.46 -17.49 2.72
N LEU A 138 -6.56 -17.51 3.48
CA LEU A 138 -7.27 -16.31 3.95
C LEU A 138 -6.70 -15.82 5.27
N ILE A 139 -6.62 -14.50 5.39
CA ILE A 139 -6.20 -13.80 6.60
C ILE A 139 -7.40 -13.70 7.54
N TYR A 140 -7.29 -14.33 8.72
CA TYR A 140 -8.21 -14.20 9.84
C TYR A 140 -7.61 -13.32 10.92
N ILE A 141 -8.38 -12.39 11.44
CA ILE A 141 -7.91 -11.38 12.37
C ILE A 141 -8.80 -11.42 13.62
N ASP A 142 -8.15 -11.42 14.78
CA ASP A 142 -8.79 -11.20 16.07
C ASP A 142 -8.19 -9.94 16.70
N THR A 143 -9.03 -8.95 16.96
CA THR A 143 -8.60 -7.63 17.42
C THR A 143 -9.63 -7.02 18.37
N PRO A 144 -9.20 -6.39 19.49
CA PRO A 144 -10.12 -5.65 20.36
C PRO A 144 -10.63 -4.34 19.75
N TYR A 145 -10.07 -3.93 18.59
CA TYR A 145 -10.35 -2.64 17.94
C TYR A 145 -11.37 -2.74 16.82
N HIS A 146 -12.09 -3.84 16.71
CA HIS A 146 -13.10 -4.06 15.67
C HIS A 146 -14.38 -3.22 15.88
N VAL A 147 -15.11 -2.99 14.81
CA VAL A 147 -16.41 -2.33 14.88
C VAL A 147 -17.43 -3.18 15.66
N ALA A 148 -18.36 -2.52 16.36
CA ALA A 148 -19.38 -3.20 17.13
C ALA A 148 -20.21 -4.15 16.25
N GLY A 149 -20.49 -5.35 16.77
CA GLY A 149 -21.29 -6.38 16.08
C GLY A 149 -20.51 -7.28 15.14
N LEU A 150 -19.20 -7.07 14.94
CA LEU A 150 -18.37 -7.97 14.15
C LEU A 150 -17.90 -9.15 15.00
N SER A 151 -18.21 -10.38 14.56
CA SER A 151 -17.75 -11.60 15.24
C SER A 151 -16.24 -11.80 15.01
N GLN A 152 -15.55 -12.28 16.05
CA GLN A 152 -14.10 -12.50 16.04
C GLN A 152 -13.76 -14.00 16.26
N PRO A 153 -12.66 -14.56 15.67
CA PRO A 153 -11.87 -13.93 14.62
C PRO A 153 -12.65 -13.80 13.31
N CYS A 154 -12.38 -12.77 12.52
CA CYS A 154 -13.04 -12.55 11.24
C CYS A 154 -12.06 -12.51 10.08
N THR A 155 -12.57 -12.72 8.86
CA THR A 155 -11.86 -12.44 7.61
C THR A 155 -12.65 -11.45 6.77
N LEU A 156 -11.96 -10.54 6.12
CA LEU A 156 -12.53 -9.62 5.12
C LEU A 156 -12.34 -10.14 3.69
N GLY A 157 -11.89 -11.40 3.56
CA GLY A 157 -11.57 -12.00 2.27
C GLY A 157 -10.18 -11.63 1.75
N ASP A 158 -9.34 -11.06 2.58
CA ASP A 158 -7.94 -10.80 2.24
C ASP A 158 -7.15 -12.11 2.26
N GLU A 159 -6.27 -12.31 1.28
CA GLU A 159 -5.40 -13.48 1.15
C GLU A 159 -3.96 -13.12 1.52
N GLY A 160 -3.25 -14.07 2.13
CA GLY A 160 -1.87 -13.83 2.53
C GLY A 160 -1.24 -15.03 3.24
N PHE A 161 0.01 -14.85 3.63
CA PHE A 161 0.78 -15.84 4.40
C PHE A 161 1.84 -15.14 5.24
N PHE A 162 2.40 -15.83 6.22
CA PHE A 162 3.58 -15.35 6.95
C PHE A 162 4.85 -15.84 6.27
N ASP A 163 5.83 -14.93 6.09
CA ASP A 163 7.18 -15.34 5.69
C ASP A 163 7.90 -16.08 6.84
N GLU A 164 9.09 -16.64 6.55
CA GLU A 164 9.90 -17.38 7.53
C GLU A 164 10.29 -16.53 8.75
N ALA A 165 10.33 -15.21 8.60
CA ALA A 165 10.62 -14.27 9.68
C ALA A 165 9.37 -13.80 10.45
N GLY A 166 8.18 -14.30 10.09
CA GLY A 166 6.92 -13.99 10.77
C GLY A 166 6.31 -12.64 10.36
N TYR A 167 6.64 -12.14 9.17
CA TYR A 167 6.01 -10.96 8.59
C TYR A 167 4.86 -11.36 7.69
N LEU A 168 3.72 -10.67 7.80
CA LEU A 168 2.55 -10.91 6.97
C LEU A 168 2.79 -10.40 5.54
N ILE A 169 2.66 -11.28 4.57
CA ILE A 169 2.65 -10.96 3.15
C ILE A 169 1.20 -10.92 2.69
N PHE A 170 0.76 -9.77 2.23
CA PHE A 170 -0.57 -9.57 1.67
C PHE A 170 -0.55 -9.88 0.17
N LEU A 171 -1.44 -10.75 -0.29
CA LEU A 171 -1.51 -11.18 -1.70
C LEU A 171 -2.62 -10.48 -2.48
N GLY A 172 -3.64 -9.97 -1.80
CA GLY A 172 -4.81 -9.35 -2.42
C GLY A 172 -6.10 -9.76 -1.73
N ARG A 173 -7.23 -9.38 -2.32
CA ARG A 173 -8.56 -9.72 -1.81
C ARG A 173 -9.17 -10.86 -2.61
N LYS A 174 -9.79 -11.82 -1.92
CA LYS A 174 -10.57 -12.90 -2.55
C LYS A 174 -11.71 -12.28 -3.37
N GLY A 175 -11.75 -12.59 -4.66
CA GLY A 175 -12.67 -11.95 -5.60
C GLY A 175 -12.02 -10.90 -6.51
N ASP A 176 -10.81 -10.43 -6.18
CA ASP A 176 -9.95 -9.66 -7.09
C ASP A 176 -9.08 -10.63 -7.90
N VAL A 177 -9.77 -11.53 -8.56
CA VAL A 177 -9.19 -12.65 -9.31
C VAL A 177 -9.77 -12.72 -10.70
N VAL A 178 -8.98 -13.20 -11.64
CA VAL A 178 -9.40 -13.50 -13.02
C VAL A 178 -9.36 -14.99 -13.23
N SER A 179 -10.43 -15.54 -13.80
CA SER A 179 -10.49 -16.96 -14.15
C SER A 179 -10.01 -17.17 -15.58
N ILE A 180 -8.82 -17.72 -15.76
CA ILE A 180 -8.22 -17.97 -17.07
C ILE A 180 -8.00 -19.45 -17.26
N GLY A 181 -8.80 -20.08 -18.15
CA GLY A 181 -8.65 -21.49 -18.47
C GLY A 181 -8.79 -22.42 -17.25
N GLY A 182 -9.67 -22.09 -16.31
CA GLY A 182 -9.92 -22.86 -15.09
C GLY A 182 -8.93 -22.57 -13.94
N LEU A 183 -7.99 -21.66 -14.14
CA LEU A 183 -7.09 -21.19 -13.09
C LEU A 183 -7.56 -19.83 -12.55
N THR A 184 -7.66 -19.73 -11.24
CA THR A 184 -7.94 -18.47 -10.55
C THR A 184 -6.64 -17.75 -10.28
N ILE A 185 -6.49 -16.53 -10.81
CA ILE A 185 -5.27 -15.72 -10.74
C ILE A 185 -5.59 -14.40 -10.05
N SER A 186 -4.87 -14.06 -9.00
CA SER A 186 -5.02 -12.78 -8.28
C SER A 186 -4.41 -11.64 -9.09
N CYS A 187 -5.21 -10.61 -9.39
CA CYS A 187 -4.74 -9.37 -10.01
C CYS A 187 -3.69 -8.69 -9.14
N SER A 188 -3.91 -8.61 -7.84
CA SER A 188 -2.98 -8.01 -6.88
C SER A 188 -1.64 -8.74 -6.82
N LYS A 189 -1.61 -10.07 -6.98
CA LYS A 189 -0.35 -10.82 -7.10
C LYS A 189 0.46 -10.37 -8.31
N VAL A 190 -0.21 -10.17 -9.44
CA VAL A 190 0.43 -9.73 -10.68
C VAL A 190 0.88 -8.27 -10.58
N GLU A 191 0.07 -7.39 -9.97
CA GLU A 191 0.45 -6.01 -9.67
C GLU A 191 1.71 -5.93 -8.80
N ASN A 192 1.76 -6.71 -7.73
CA ASN A 192 2.91 -6.77 -6.84
C ASN A 192 4.18 -7.26 -7.58
N ALA A 193 4.06 -8.24 -8.46
CA ALA A 193 5.16 -8.71 -9.28
C ALA A 193 5.65 -7.60 -10.24
N LEU A 194 4.75 -6.84 -10.86
CA LEU A 194 5.07 -5.69 -11.71
C LEU A 194 5.74 -4.57 -10.91
N LEU A 195 5.19 -4.20 -9.75
CA LEU A 195 5.74 -3.17 -8.86
C LEU A 195 7.12 -3.54 -8.29
N SER A 196 7.47 -4.84 -8.24
CA SER A 196 8.80 -5.29 -7.83
C SER A 196 9.88 -5.06 -8.88
N LEU A 197 9.52 -4.71 -10.12
CA LEU A 197 10.46 -4.36 -11.18
C LEU A 197 11.00 -2.93 -10.97
N PRO A 198 12.32 -2.72 -11.01
CA PRO A 198 12.94 -1.44 -10.61
C PRO A 198 12.50 -0.24 -11.47
N TYR A 199 12.12 -0.50 -12.71
CA TYR A 199 11.71 0.52 -13.67
C TYR A 199 10.18 0.75 -13.70
N VAL A 200 9.37 -0.01 -12.93
CA VAL A 200 7.93 0.22 -12.78
C VAL A 200 7.69 1.18 -11.62
N SER A 201 7.01 2.27 -11.87
CA SER A 201 6.64 3.28 -10.87
C SER A 201 5.27 3.00 -10.26
N ASP A 202 4.34 2.53 -11.11
CA ASP A 202 2.98 2.17 -10.69
C ASP A 202 2.41 1.11 -11.63
N ALA A 203 1.47 0.30 -11.13
CA ALA A 203 0.84 -0.77 -11.90
C ALA A 203 -0.58 -1.00 -11.40
N ILE A 204 -1.50 -1.24 -12.33
CA ILE A 204 -2.84 -1.76 -12.06
C ILE A 204 -3.12 -2.92 -13.02
N VAL A 205 -3.72 -4.00 -12.50
CA VAL A 205 -4.12 -5.16 -13.30
C VAL A 205 -5.62 -5.34 -13.17
N LEU A 206 -6.29 -5.46 -14.30
CA LEU A 206 -7.74 -5.60 -14.38
C LEU A 206 -8.12 -6.86 -15.14
N SER A 207 -9.22 -7.50 -14.71
CA SER A 207 -9.93 -8.44 -15.56
C SER A 207 -10.56 -7.70 -16.73
N VAL A 208 -10.36 -8.23 -17.93
CA VAL A 208 -10.99 -7.73 -19.14
C VAL A 208 -11.61 -8.89 -19.91
N ALA A 209 -12.75 -8.65 -20.54
CA ALA A 209 -13.41 -9.66 -21.36
C ALA A 209 -12.53 -10.06 -22.56
N ASP A 210 -12.41 -11.37 -22.82
CA ASP A 210 -11.70 -11.93 -23.95
C ASP A 210 -12.63 -12.84 -24.75
N ARG A 211 -12.73 -12.61 -26.07
CA ARG A 211 -13.66 -13.36 -26.96
C ARG A 211 -13.40 -14.87 -27.01
N LYS A 212 -12.21 -15.34 -26.65
CA LYS A 212 -11.81 -16.75 -26.74
C LYS A 212 -11.74 -17.47 -25.40
N ARG A 213 -11.74 -16.72 -24.28
CA ARG A 213 -11.44 -17.27 -22.94
C ARG A 213 -12.31 -16.71 -21.83
N ASP A 214 -13.39 -16.02 -22.19
CA ASP A 214 -14.31 -15.31 -21.32
C ASP A 214 -13.63 -14.12 -20.60
N GLU A 215 -12.46 -14.34 -19.97
CA GLU A 215 -11.69 -13.32 -19.27
C GLU A 215 -10.17 -13.44 -19.53
N THR A 216 -9.48 -12.33 -19.44
CA THR A 216 -8.01 -12.24 -19.43
C THR A 216 -7.56 -11.05 -18.57
N MET A 217 -6.26 -10.94 -18.33
CA MET A 217 -5.68 -9.80 -17.59
C MET A 217 -5.09 -8.77 -18.55
N ALA A 218 -5.40 -7.50 -18.27
CA ALA A 218 -4.72 -6.35 -18.84
C ALA A 218 -3.97 -5.59 -17.73
N ALA A 219 -2.69 -5.31 -17.94
CA ALA A 219 -1.85 -4.53 -17.05
C ALA A 219 -1.64 -3.12 -17.61
N PHE A 220 -1.83 -2.10 -16.76
CA PHE A 220 -1.53 -0.71 -17.07
C PHE A 220 -0.35 -0.29 -16.20
N LEU A 221 0.71 0.23 -16.82
CA LEU A 221 1.98 0.48 -16.18
C LEU A 221 2.40 1.94 -16.31
N VAL A 222 2.93 2.50 -15.23
CA VAL A 222 3.70 3.75 -15.27
C VAL A 222 5.17 3.38 -15.15
N LEU A 223 5.94 3.68 -16.17
CA LEU A 223 7.37 3.35 -16.23
C LEU A 223 8.23 4.57 -15.85
N LYS A 224 9.33 4.33 -15.14
CA LYS A 224 10.38 5.33 -14.83
C LYS A 224 11.32 5.56 -16.01
N GLU A 225 11.42 4.58 -16.90
CA GLU A 225 12.24 4.56 -18.12
C GLU A 225 11.54 3.73 -19.19
N GLU A 226 11.77 4.02 -20.45
CA GLU A 226 11.19 3.25 -21.55
C GLU A 226 11.65 1.79 -21.53
N LYS A 227 10.68 0.87 -21.56
CA LYS A 227 10.90 -0.57 -21.70
C LYS A 227 9.88 -1.13 -22.68
N ASN A 228 10.34 -1.98 -23.57
CA ASN A 228 9.43 -2.69 -24.46
C ASN A 228 8.73 -3.86 -23.73
N GLN A 229 7.57 -4.25 -24.23
CA GLN A 229 6.75 -5.32 -23.64
C GLN A 229 7.49 -6.64 -23.52
N SER A 230 8.37 -6.97 -24.46
CA SER A 230 9.12 -8.23 -24.47
C SER A 230 10.11 -8.29 -23.29
N ALA A 231 10.79 -7.18 -22.98
CA ALA A 231 11.69 -7.08 -21.83
C ALA A 231 10.91 -7.21 -20.52
N ILE A 232 9.79 -6.51 -20.37
CA ILE A 232 8.92 -6.61 -19.18
C ILE A 232 8.45 -8.04 -18.97
N ARG A 233 7.99 -8.71 -20.04
CA ARG A 233 7.58 -10.12 -19.97
C ARG A 233 8.72 -11.05 -19.58
N MET A 234 9.93 -10.79 -20.03
CA MET A 234 11.10 -11.59 -19.67
C MET A 234 11.43 -11.47 -18.18
N ASP A 235 11.40 -10.24 -17.65
CA ASP A 235 11.68 -9.99 -16.23
C ASP A 235 10.58 -10.56 -15.32
N LEU A 236 9.33 -10.60 -15.78
CA LEU A 236 8.22 -11.21 -15.04
C LEU A 236 8.28 -12.75 -15.00
N LYS A 237 8.90 -13.42 -15.96
CA LYS A 237 9.02 -14.89 -15.99
C LYS A 237 9.71 -15.50 -14.77
N THR A 238 10.55 -14.71 -14.08
CA THR A 238 11.21 -15.14 -12.85
C THR A 238 10.35 -14.97 -11.61
N ARG A 239 9.16 -14.34 -11.72
CA ARG A 239 8.26 -13.96 -10.63
C ARG A 239 6.87 -14.53 -10.74
N LEU A 240 6.42 -14.80 -11.96
CA LEU A 240 5.07 -15.26 -12.30
C LEU A 240 5.12 -16.50 -13.15
N MET A 241 4.15 -17.39 -12.97
CA MET A 241 3.93 -18.50 -13.87
C MET A 241 3.43 -17.98 -15.24
N ILE A 242 3.59 -18.79 -16.28
CA ILE A 242 3.23 -18.37 -17.65
C ILE A 242 1.73 -18.03 -17.79
N GLN A 243 0.89 -18.69 -16.98
CA GLN A 243 -0.56 -18.49 -16.93
C GLN A 243 -0.94 -17.17 -16.21
N GLU A 244 -0.08 -16.69 -15.32
CA GLU A 244 -0.27 -15.44 -14.55
C GLU A 244 0.20 -14.20 -15.32
N MET A 245 0.80 -14.39 -16.49
CA MET A 245 1.32 -13.28 -17.30
C MET A 245 0.19 -12.48 -17.95
N PRO A 246 0.12 -11.14 -17.73
CA PRO A 246 -0.85 -10.30 -18.42
C PRO A 246 -0.68 -10.43 -19.94
N ARG A 247 -1.78 -10.56 -20.66
CA ARG A 247 -1.76 -10.66 -22.14
C ARG A 247 -1.59 -9.31 -22.79
N HIS A 248 -2.20 -8.31 -22.21
CA HIS A 248 -2.14 -6.95 -22.67
C HIS A 248 -1.41 -6.12 -21.61
N SER A 249 -0.43 -5.34 -22.03
CA SER A 249 0.20 -4.33 -21.19
C SER A 249 0.18 -2.99 -21.92
N HIS A 250 -0.35 -1.98 -21.27
CA HIS A 250 -0.43 -0.61 -21.75
C HIS A 250 0.49 0.24 -20.89
N HIS A 251 1.35 1.02 -21.54
CA HIS A 251 2.22 1.96 -20.85
C HIS A 251 1.51 3.31 -20.83
N LEU A 252 1.36 3.87 -19.64
CA LEU A 252 0.96 5.25 -19.43
C LEU A 252 2.26 6.06 -19.31
N LEU A 253 2.39 7.07 -20.15
CA LEU A 253 3.52 8.00 -20.14
C LEU A 253 3.42 9.00 -18.98
#